data_443ff87f399ba7ab56cf7ac03d406e8b
#
_entry.id   443ff87f399ba7ab56cf7ac03d406e8b
#
_cell.length_a   1.000
_cell.length_b   1.000
_cell.length_c   1.000
_cell.angle_alpha   90.00
_cell.angle_beta   90.00
_cell.angle_gamma   90.00
#
_symmetry.space_group_name_H-M   'P 1'
#
loop_
_entity.id
_entity.type
_entity.pdbx_description
1 polymer ?
#
loop_
_entity_poly.entity_id
_entity_poly.type
_entity_poly.pdbx_seq_one_letter_code
_entity_poly.pdbx_strand_id
1 'polypeptide(L)'
;MLWYKSWLETKPRFLTSLATLTLFCAVFVYHAQGLIRPEFRLDLNRLLFVNQQFLVIMWVLSVVLLGMGGIVREKAIGTTSLTLALPVGRFSLLISRIGVGVLEVIALGLVPWLAVVGVMSIVRKPFQISQVASYVVLLVAGGLVFFLMGVLVSTLVGGEYTAPALAFGVVLLVAIISDAWFRDYSVWRLVTGDLSIDRSTYLLPRHLPWLGIFGSLCFALLMMAASVFSLQRRDF
;
A
#
# COMPACT_ATOMS: atom_id res chain seq x y z
N MET A 1 -13.60 -11.21 18.75
CA MET A 1 -14.41 -11.71 17.62
C MET A 1 -14.42 -10.78 16.40
N LEU A 2 -14.52 -9.46 16.53
CA LEU A 2 -14.56 -8.50 15.40
C LEU A 2 -13.31 -8.55 14.49
N TRP A 3 -12.13 -8.59 15.07
CA TRP A 3 -10.86 -8.69 14.33
C TRP A 3 -10.78 -9.94 13.45
N TYR A 4 -11.26 -11.07 13.99
CA TYR A 4 -11.27 -12.33 13.25
C TYR A 4 -12.27 -12.27 12.07
N LYS A 5 -13.44 -11.66 12.25
CA LYS A 5 -14.39 -11.41 11.16
C LYS A 5 -13.77 -10.55 10.07
N SER A 6 -13.19 -9.41 10.46
CA SER A 6 -12.52 -8.49 9.51
C SER A 6 -11.40 -9.20 8.73
N TRP A 7 -10.60 -10.03 9.40
CA TRP A 7 -9.56 -10.84 8.76
C TRP A 7 -10.15 -11.84 7.75
N LEU A 8 -11.21 -12.55 8.08
CA LEU A 8 -11.82 -13.52 7.16
C LEU A 8 -12.36 -12.86 5.88
N GLU A 9 -12.83 -11.62 5.98
CA GLU A 9 -13.34 -10.86 4.83
C GLU A 9 -12.21 -10.41 3.88
N THR A 10 -11.05 -10.05 4.40
CA THR A 10 -9.90 -9.55 3.61
C THR A 10 -8.94 -10.66 3.21
N LYS A 11 -8.91 -11.78 3.95
CA LYS A 11 -7.99 -12.89 3.78
C LYS A 11 -7.76 -13.34 2.32
N PRO A 12 -8.78 -13.61 1.48
CA PRO A 12 -8.54 -14.08 0.12
C PRO A 12 -7.83 -13.01 -0.73
N ARG A 13 -8.22 -11.74 -0.61
CA ARG A 13 -7.58 -10.63 -1.33
C ARG A 13 -6.16 -10.38 -0.85
N PHE A 14 -5.97 -10.43 0.47
CA PHE A 14 -4.66 -10.28 1.08
C PHE A 14 -3.70 -11.39 0.62
N LEU A 15 -4.11 -12.67 0.71
CA LEU A 15 -3.25 -13.79 0.34
C LEU A 15 -2.90 -13.80 -1.15
N THR A 16 -3.86 -13.50 -2.03
CA THR A 16 -3.59 -13.39 -3.47
C THR A 16 -2.64 -12.23 -3.77
N SER A 17 -2.86 -11.05 -3.18
CA SER A 17 -1.97 -9.90 -3.34
C SER A 17 -0.57 -10.21 -2.81
N LEU A 18 -0.47 -10.80 -1.62
CA LEU A 18 0.81 -11.15 -0.99
C LEU A 18 1.59 -12.14 -1.87
N ALA A 19 0.94 -13.19 -2.34
CA ALA A 19 1.56 -14.19 -3.22
C ALA A 19 2.04 -13.55 -4.53
N THR A 20 1.20 -12.73 -5.16
CA THR A 20 1.53 -12.07 -6.42
C THR A 20 2.70 -11.10 -6.28
N LEU A 21 2.69 -10.23 -5.26
CA LEU A 21 3.76 -9.28 -5.00
C LEU A 21 5.09 -9.97 -4.66
N THR A 22 5.02 -10.99 -3.82
CA THR A 22 6.21 -11.75 -3.40
C THR A 22 6.81 -12.52 -4.55
N LEU A 23 5.97 -13.22 -5.33
CA LEU A 23 6.40 -13.95 -6.53
C LEU A 23 6.99 -13.01 -7.57
N PHE A 24 6.31 -11.88 -7.84
CA PHE A 24 6.82 -10.87 -8.76
C PHE A 24 8.21 -10.39 -8.36
N CYS A 25 8.40 -9.96 -7.12
CA CYS A 25 9.69 -9.46 -6.64
C CYS A 25 10.79 -10.54 -6.72
N ALA A 26 10.48 -11.77 -6.30
CA ALA A 26 11.44 -12.87 -6.34
C ALA A 26 11.87 -13.20 -7.79
N VAL A 27 10.90 -13.36 -8.68
CA VAL A 27 11.14 -13.70 -10.10
C VAL A 27 11.84 -12.54 -10.82
N PHE A 28 11.36 -11.30 -10.63
CA PHE A 28 11.97 -10.12 -11.25
C PHE A 28 13.44 -9.98 -10.88
N VAL A 29 13.74 -10.02 -9.58
CA VAL A 29 15.11 -9.87 -9.11
C VAL A 29 15.98 -11.05 -9.55
N TYR A 30 15.46 -12.28 -9.51
CA TYR A 30 16.20 -13.47 -9.95
C TYR A 30 16.56 -13.40 -11.44
N HIS A 31 15.61 -13.06 -12.31
CA HIS A 31 15.88 -12.97 -13.77
C HIS A 31 16.69 -11.73 -14.16
N ALA A 32 16.40 -10.59 -13.55
CA ALA A 32 17.09 -9.35 -13.88
C ALA A 32 18.58 -9.37 -13.51
N GLN A 33 19.01 -10.23 -12.58
CA GLN A 33 20.44 -10.43 -12.30
C GLN A 33 21.21 -11.00 -13.49
N GLY A 34 20.59 -11.83 -14.31
CA GLY A 34 21.20 -12.33 -15.54
C GLY A 34 21.47 -11.24 -16.58
N LEU A 35 20.80 -10.09 -16.45
CA LEU A 35 20.99 -8.90 -17.29
C LEU A 35 22.04 -7.94 -16.72
N ILE A 36 22.56 -8.18 -15.51
CA ILE A 36 23.69 -7.44 -14.93
C ILE A 36 24.96 -7.94 -15.61
N ARG A 37 25.14 -7.59 -16.87
CA ARG A 37 26.40 -7.76 -17.60
C ARG A 37 27.21 -6.46 -17.55
N PRO A 38 28.54 -6.52 -17.52
CA PRO A 38 29.42 -5.33 -17.55
C PRO A 38 29.08 -4.37 -18.68
N GLU A 39 28.54 -4.91 -19.77
CA GLU A 39 28.18 -4.17 -20.99
C GLU A 39 26.95 -3.25 -20.80
N PHE A 40 26.01 -3.60 -19.88
CA PHE A 40 24.76 -2.84 -19.70
C PHE A 40 24.78 -1.84 -18.53
N ARG A 41 25.86 -1.75 -17.76
CA ARG A 41 26.00 -0.85 -16.58
C ARG A 41 24.79 -0.87 -15.64
N LEU A 42 24.11 -2.00 -15.53
CA LEU A 42 23.02 -2.18 -14.57
C LEU A 42 23.62 -2.49 -13.20
N ASP A 43 23.79 -1.46 -12.38
CA ASP A 43 24.18 -1.61 -10.99
C ASP A 43 23.06 -2.25 -10.18
N LEU A 44 23.43 -3.03 -9.16
CA LEU A 44 22.47 -3.67 -8.25
C LEU A 44 21.49 -2.68 -7.62
N ASN A 45 21.97 -1.49 -7.27
CA ASN A 45 21.12 -0.43 -6.69
C ASN A 45 20.04 0.04 -7.67
N ARG A 46 20.39 0.20 -8.93
CA ARG A 46 19.45 0.54 -9.99
C ARG A 46 18.39 -0.56 -10.17
N LEU A 47 18.79 -1.83 -10.09
CA LEU A 47 17.86 -2.95 -10.14
C LEU A 47 16.84 -2.90 -8.99
N LEU A 48 17.32 -2.66 -7.75
CA LEU A 48 16.45 -2.54 -6.57
C LEU A 48 15.50 -1.35 -6.70
N PHE A 49 15.99 -0.23 -7.24
CA PHE A 49 15.15 0.94 -7.51
C PHE A 49 14.06 0.64 -8.54
N VAL A 50 14.39 -0.02 -9.65
CA VAL A 50 13.41 -0.42 -10.67
C VAL A 50 12.39 -1.40 -10.10
N ASN A 51 12.85 -2.37 -9.29
CA ASN A 51 11.94 -3.27 -8.57
C ASN A 51 10.96 -2.49 -7.68
N GLN A 52 11.44 -1.47 -6.96
CA GLN A 52 10.57 -0.62 -6.13
C GLN A 52 9.50 0.10 -6.97
N GLN A 53 9.84 0.62 -8.16
CA GLN A 53 8.87 1.31 -9.02
C GLN A 53 7.69 0.40 -9.40
N PHE A 54 7.99 -0.82 -9.85
CA PHE A 54 6.96 -1.80 -10.20
C PHE A 54 6.20 -2.29 -8.96
N LEU A 55 6.92 -2.57 -7.87
CA LEU A 55 6.32 -3.00 -6.61
C LEU A 55 5.32 -1.97 -6.09
N VAL A 56 5.64 -0.67 -6.13
CA VAL A 56 4.75 0.41 -5.68
C VAL A 56 3.44 0.39 -6.44
N ILE A 57 3.47 0.27 -7.77
CA ILE A 57 2.25 0.23 -8.59
C ILE A 57 1.34 -0.93 -8.16
N MET A 58 1.90 -2.13 -8.10
CA MET A 58 1.15 -3.34 -7.72
C MET A 58 0.69 -3.29 -6.27
N TRP A 59 1.52 -2.75 -5.37
CA TRP A 59 1.22 -2.61 -3.96
C TRP A 59 0.09 -1.61 -3.73
N VAL A 60 0.11 -0.43 -4.37
CA VAL A 60 -0.96 0.57 -4.27
C VAL A 60 -2.29 -0.01 -4.74
N LEU A 61 -2.31 -0.73 -5.87
CA LEU A 61 -3.51 -1.44 -6.33
C LEU A 61 -4.03 -2.42 -5.27
N SER A 62 -3.12 -3.19 -4.67
CA SER A 62 -3.47 -4.19 -3.65
C SER A 62 -4.04 -3.56 -2.38
N VAL A 63 -3.40 -2.50 -1.85
CA VAL A 63 -3.85 -1.86 -0.60
C VAL A 63 -5.14 -1.08 -0.78
N VAL A 64 -5.37 -0.47 -1.95
CA VAL A 64 -6.66 0.14 -2.29
C VAL A 64 -7.77 -0.90 -2.30
N LEU A 65 -7.54 -2.08 -2.92
CA LEU A 65 -8.49 -3.19 -2.92
C LEU A 65 -8.77 -3.74 -1.51
N LEU A 66 -7.78 -3.77 -0.63
CA LEU A 66 -7.97 -4.16 0.78
C LEU A 66 -8.82 -3.15 1.54
N GLY A 67 -8.65 -1.84 1.28
CA GLY A 67 -9.49 -0.79 1.84
C GLY A 67 -10.97 -0.89 1.44
N MET A 68 -11.23 -1.56 0.30
CA MET A 68 -12.56 -1.69 -0.27
C MET A 68 -13.30 -2.90 0.23
N GLY A 69 -13.85 -2.87 1.25
CA GLY A 69 -14.80 -3.83 1.77
C GLY A 69 -15.42 -3.16 2.98
N GLY A 70 -16.68 -3.07 3.14
CA GLY A 70 -17.28 -2.38 4.25
C GLY A 70 -18.75 -2.68 4.38
N ILE A 71 -19.36 -2.00 5.32
CA ILE A 71 -20.78 -2.07 5.61
C ILE A 71 -21.61 -1.86 4.33
N VAL A 72 -21.13 -1.02 3.41
CA VAL A 72 -21.82 -0.76 2.15
C VAL A 72 -21.83 -1.99 1.24
N ARG A 73 -20.74 -2.79 1.22
CA ARG A 73 -20.71 -4.06 0.50
C ARG A 73 -21.60 -5.12 1.17
N GLU A 74 -21.61 -5.18 2.49
CA GLU A 74 -22.52 -6.06 3.24
C GLU A 74 -23.98 -5.72 2.92
N LYS A 75 -24.29 -4.43 2.72
CA LYS A 75 -25.64 -3.98 2.29
C LYS A 75 -25.97 -4.48 0.89
N ALA A 76 -25.02 -4.41 -0.04
CA ALA A 76 -25.24 -4.90 -1.40
C ALA A 76 -25.45 -6.43 -1.47
N ILE A 77 -24.87 -7.18 -0.54
CA ILE A 77 -24.99 -8.65 -0.44
C ILE A 77 -26.22 -9.05 0.44
N GLY A 78 -26.90 -8.08 1.09
CA GLY A 78 -28.06 -8.36 1.94
C GLY A 78 -27.73 -8.90 3.34
N THR A 79 -26.45 -8.94 3.74
CA THR A 79 -26.01 -9.44 5.05
C THR A 79 -25.96 -8.37 6.13
N THR A 80 -26.35 -7.14 5.82
CA THR A 80 -26.33 -5.99 6.73
C THR A 80 -27.21 -6.20 7.95
N SER A 81 -28.37 -6.85 7.77
CA SER A 81 -29.30 -7.15 8.88
C SER A 81 -28.67 -8.03 9.96
N LEU A 82 -27.84 -9.00 9.56
CA LEU A 82 -27.10 -9.87 10.48
C LEU A 82 -26.01 -9.11 11.23
N THR A 83 -25.34 -8.19 10.57
CA THR A 83 -24.26 -7.39 11.17
C THR A 83 -24.81 -6.31 12.10
N LEU A 84 -25.96 -5.70 11.75
CA LEU A 84 -26.64 -4.70 12.58
C LEU A 84 -27.39 -5.31 13.77
N ALA A 85 -27.72 -6.60 13.74
CA ALA A 85 -28.29 -7.32 14.88
C ALA A 85 -27.25 -7.58 16.00
N LEU A 86 -25.95 -7.42 15.73
CA LEU A 86 -24.91 -7.51 16.75
C LEU A 86 -24.94 -6.23 17.62
N PRO A 87 -24.86 -6.32 18.94
CA PRO A 87 -24.82 -5.18 19.85
C PRO A 87 -23.45 -4.49 19.82
N VAL A 88 -22.95 -4.15 18.64
CA VAL A 88 -21.60 -3.57 18.43
C VAL A 88 -21.73 -2.25 17.70
N GLY A 89 -21.09 -1.22 18.24
CA GLY A 89 -21.06 0.11 17.63
C GLY A 89 -20.38 0.10 16.26
N ARG A 90 -20.94 0.85 15.31
CA ARG A 90 -20.40 1.02 13.93
C ARG A 90 -18.94 1.48 13.93
N PHE A 91 -18.60 2.33 14.90
CA PHE A 91 -17.22 2.80 15.09
C PHE A 91 -16.24 1.66 15.42
N SER A 92 -16.65 0.73 16.30
CA SER A 92 -15.82 -0.43 16.67
C SER A 92 -15.61 -1.37 15.49
N LEU A 93 -16.63 -1.53 14.61
CA LEU A 93 -16.50 -2.30 13.37
C LEU A 93 -15.49 -1.66 12.40
N LEU A 94 -15.57 -0.34 12.19
CA LEU A 94 -14.67 0.37 11.30
C LEU A 94 -13.22 0.34 11.82
N ILE A 95 -13.00 0.58 13.12
CA ILE A 95 -11.68 0.56 13.73
C ILE A 95 -11.05 -0.84 13.67
N SER A 96 -11.81 -1.88 13.99
CA SER A 96 -11.27 -3.25 13.91
C SER A 96 -10.85 -3.61 12.49
N ARG A 97 -11.59 -3.14 11.51
CA ARG A 97 -11.27 -3.33 10.09
C ARG A 97 -10.04 -2.55 9.65
N ILE A 98 -9.96 -1.26 10.01
CA ILE A 98 -8.78 -0.44 9.71
C ILE A 98 -7.54 -1.05 10.37
N GLY A 99 -7.66 -1.51 11.63
CA GLY A 99 -6.56 -2.14 12.34
C GLY A 99 -6.05 -3.41 11.65
N VAL A 100 -6.94 -4.32 11.23
CA VAL A 100 -6.56 -5.51 10.45
C VAL A 100 -5.92 -5.09 9.12
N GLY A 101 -6.55 -4.15 8.40
CA GLY A 101 -6.04 -3.69 7.12
C GLY A 101 -4.65 -3.05 7.22
N VAL A 102 -4.36 -2.28 8.28
CA VAL A 102 -3.02 -1.72 8.52
C VAL A 102 -1.99 -2.83 8.71
N LEU A 103 -2.30 -3.89 9.46
CA LEU A 103 -1.40 -5.04 9.62
C LEU A 103 -1.15 -5.75 8.28
N GLU A 104 -2.20 -5.90 7.45
CA GLU A 104 -2.10 -6.47 6.11
C GLU A 104 -1.24 -5.59 5.19
N VAL A 105 -1.41 -4.26 5.24
CA VAL A 105 -0.61 -3.29 4.49
C VAL A 105 0.87 -3.37 4.85
N ILE A 106 1.18 -3.48 6.16
CA ILE A 106 2.56 -3.67 6.64
C ILE A 106 3.14 -4.99 6.09
N ALA A 107 2.39 -6.07 6.16
CA ALA A 107 2.83 -7.37 5.65
C ALA A 107 3.05 -7.35 4.13
N LEU A 108 2.16 -6.69 3.35
CA LEU A 108 2.31 -6.51 1.91
C LEU A 108 3.53 -5.67 1.52
N GLY A 109 3.97 -4.75 2.38
CA GLY A 109 5.20 -3.99 2.16
C GLY A 109 6.45 -4.75 2.57
N LEU A 110 6.39 -5.50 3.67
CA LEU A 110 7.55 -6.17 4.25
C LEU A 110 7.91 -7.48 3.54
N VAL A 111 6.92 -8.37 3.31
CA VAL A 111 7.17 -9.74 2.83
C VAL A 111 7.80 -9.79 1.43
N PRO A 112 7.38 -9.00 0.43
CA PRO A 112 8.04 -8.98 -0.87
C PRO A 112 9.52 -8.56 -0.77
N TRP A 113 9.85 -7.60 0.08
CA TRP A 113 11.24 -7.18 0.30
C TRP A 113 12.06 -8.24 1.03
N LEU A 114 11.46 -9.01 1.96
CA LEU A 114 12.14 -10.17 2.56
C LEU A 114 12.43 -11.25 1.50
N ALA A 115 11.55 -11.45 0.53
CA ALA A 115 11.80 -12.35 -0.58
C ALA A 115 12.97 -11.85 -1.46
N VAL A 116 13.06 -10.54 -1.73
CA VAL A 116 14.22 -9.94 -2.42
C VAL A 116 15.52 -10.21 -1.66
N VAL A 117 15.53 -10.00 -0.34
CA VAL A 117 16.68 -10.31 0.53
C VAL A 117 17.05 -11.80 0.43
N GLY A 118 16.07 -12.68 0.46
CA GLY A 118 16.28 -14.13 0.31
C GLY A 118 16.93 -14.49 -1.03
N VAL A 119 16.42 -13.95 -2.13
CA VAL A 119 17.00 -14.17 -3.46
C VAL A 119 18.43 -13.63 -3.54
N MET A 120 18.69 -12.42 -3.03
CA MET A 120 20.03 -11.82 -3.04
C MET A 120 21.04 -12.64 -2.21
N SER A 121 20.60 -13.22 -1.10
CA SER A 121 21.42 -14.10 -0.26
C SER A 121 21.80 -15.38 -0.99
N ILE A 122 20.87 -16.00 -1.72
CA ILE A 122 21.09 -17.21 -2.53
C ILE A 122 22.14 -16.92 -3.63
N VAL A 123 22.03 -15.76 -4.28
CA VAL A 123 22.93 -15.37 -5.39
C VAL A 123 24.27 -14.81 -4.89
N ARG A 124 24.43 -14.67 -3.57
CA ARG A 124 25.65 -14.16 -2.91
C ARG A 124 26.08 -12.77 -3.41
N LYS A 125 25.13 -11.91 -3.77
CA LYS A 125 25.38 -10.52 -4.13
C LYS A 125 25.41 -9.65 -2.89
N PRO A 126 26.46 -8.81 -2.69
CA PRO A 126 26.48 -7.87 -1.58
C PRO A 126 25.39 -6.82 -1.74
N PHE A 127 24.54 -6.64 -0.73
CA PHE A 127 23.53 -5.60 -0.69
C PHE A 127 23.48 -4.95 0.69
N GLN A 128 23.01 -3.72 0.75
CA GLN A 128 22.88 -2.99 2.01
C GLN A 128 21.46 -3.19 2.57
N ILE A 129 21.36 -3.88 3.71
CA ILE A 129 20.07 -4.10 4.41
C ILE A 129 19.39 -2.78 4.75
N SER A 130 20.16 -1.73 5.06
CA SER A 130 19.63 -0.39 5.33
C SER A 130 18.84 0.19 4.16
N GLN A 131 19.24 -0.07 2.92
CA GLN A 131 18.51 0.36 1.73
C GLN A 131 17.14 -0.33 1.63
N VAL A 132 17.11 -1.64 1.87
CA VAL A 132 15.86 -2.43 1.89
C VAL A 132 14.92 -1.89 2.97
N ALA A 133 15.44 -1.67 4.19
CA ALA A 133 14.65 -1.10 5.28
C ALA A 133 14.08 0.28 4.91
N SER A 134 14.87 1.14 4.26
CA SER A 134 14.41 2.45 3.80
C SER A 134 13.28 2.33 2.79
N TYR A 135 13.37 1.43 1.80
CA TYR A 135 12.29 1.18 0.84
C TYR A 135 11.01 0.68 1.51
N VAL A 136 11.12 -0.24 2.48
CA VAL A 136 9.95 -0.73 3.24
C VAL A 136 9.29 0.40 4.02
N VAL A 137 10.08 1.24 4.72
CA VAL A 137 9.55 2.38 5.48
C VAL A 137 8.84 3.38 4.57
N LEU A 138 9.44 3.74 3.43
CA LEU A 138 8.83 4.65 2.46
C LEU A 138 7.53 4.05 1.90
N LEU A 139 7.53 2.77 1.54
CA LEU A 139 6.37 2.08 0.99
C LEU A 139 5.23 2.03 2.00
N VAL A 140 5.49 1.57 3.23
CA VAL A 140 4.45 1.36 4.24
C VAL A 140 4.01 2.68 4.85
N ALA A 141 4.92 3.46 5.43
CA ALA A 141 4.57 4.69 6.12
C ALA A 141 4.12 5.80 5.16
N GLY A 142 4.80 5.94 4.02
CA GLY A 142 4.39 6.89 2.98
C GLY A 142 3.12 6.48 2.24
N GLY A 143 2.87 5.17 2.11
CA GLY A 143 1.78 4.63 1.30
C GLY A 143 0.48 4.35 2.05
N LEU A 144 0.43 4.43 3.40
CA LEU A 144 -0.79 4.22 4.20
C LEU A 144 -1.96 5.11 3.76
N VAL A 145 -1.68 6.27 3.20
CA VAL A 145 -2.69 7.18 2.67
C VAL A 145 -3.53 6.54 1.57
N PHE A 146 -2.95 5.70 0.70
CA PHE A 146 -3.68 5.03 -0.37
C PHE A 146 -4.67 3.99 0.17
N PHE A 147 -4.29 3.26 1.22
CA PHE A 147 -5.18 2.36 1.92
C PHE A 147 -6.38 3.10 2.53
N LEU A 148 -6.13 4.20 3.27
CA LEU A 148 -7.18 4.96 3.93
C LEU A 148 -8.05 5.74 2.94
N MET A 149 -7.50 6.13 1.78
CA MET A 149 -8.28 6.65 0.66
C MET A 149 -9.24 5.59 0.11
N GLY A 150 -8.79 4.34 -0.05
CA GLY A 150 -9.66 3.21 -0.41
C GLY A 150 -10.77 2.99 0.60
N VAL A 151 -10.46 3.05 1.90
CA VAL A 151 -11.45 2.97 2.99
C VAL A 151 -12.46 4.12 2.89
N LEU A 152 -12.02 5.37 2.71
CA LEU A 152 -12.89 6.53 2.58
C LEU A 152 -13.84 6.39 1.39
N VAL A 153 -13.33 6.06 0.22
CA VAL A 153 -14.16 5.86 -0.99
C VAL A 153 -15.17 4.74 -0.77
N SER A 154 -14.77 3.64 -0.12
CA SER A 154 -15.68 2.54 0.20
C SER A 154 -16.79 2.91 1.19
N THR A 155 -16.59 3.95 2.01
CA THR A 155 -17.64 4.49 2.88
C THR A 155 -18.55 5.47 2.17
N LEU A 156 -18.08 6.13 1.11
CA LEU A 156 -18.85 7.14 0.36
C LEU A 156 -19.70 6.53 -0.76
N VAL A 157 -19.16 5.53 -1.44
CA VAL A 157 -19.78 4.97 -2.66
C VAL A 157 -20.16 3.52 -2.44
N GLY A 158 -21.44 3.21 -2.71
CA GLY A 158 -21.96 1.84 -2.71
C GLY A 158 -21.84 1.21 -4.09
N GLY A 159 -21.46 -0.05 -4.13
CA GLY A 159 -21.42 -0.85 -5.36
C GLY A 159 -20.15 -1.71 -5.44
N GLU A 160 -20.32 -2.91 -5.97
CA GLU A 160 -19.24 -3.90 -6.02
C GLU A 160 -18.11 -3.50 -6.99
N TYR A 161 -18.47 -2.88 -8.11
CA TYR A 161 -17.53 -2.48 -9.16
C TYR A 161 -17.26 -0.97 -9.19
N THR A 162 -18.26 -0.16 -8.82
CA THR A 162 -18.15 1.31 -8.88
C THR A 162 -17.19 1.86 -7.82
N ALA A 163 -17.19 1.31 -6.61
CA ALA A 163 -16.29 1.75 -5.55
C ALA A 163 -14.81 1.49 -5.91
N PRO A 164 -14.40 0.29 -6.38
CA PRO A 164 -13.03 0.06 -6.87
C PRO A 164 -12.63 1.00 -8.01
N ALA A 165 -13.46 1.11 -9.04
CA ALA A 165 -13.14 1.96 -10.18
C ALA A 165 -12.94 3.42 -9.77
N LEU A 166 -13.81 3.95 -8.90
CA LEU A 166 -13.72 5.31 -8.41
C LEU A 166 -12.48 5.53 -7.52
N ALA A 167 -12.14 4.57 -6.65
CA ALA A 167 -10.97 4.70 -5.79
C ALA A 167 -9.66 4.66 -6.60
N PHE A 168 -9.55 3.78 -7.60
CA PHE A 168 -8.41 3.80 -8.50
C PHE A 168 -8.33 5.10 -9.29
N GLY A 169 -9.47 5.62 -9.78
CA GLY A 169 -9.54 6.92 -10.43
C GLY A 169 -9.06 8.06 -9.54
N VAL A 170 -9.49 8.09 -8.28
CA VAL A 170 -9.06 9.09 -7.30
C VAL A 170 -7.57 8.97 -6.98
N VAL A 171 -7.06 7.75 -6.79
CA VAL A 171 -5.63 7.51 -6.53
C VAL A 171 -4.78 7.99 -7.71
N LEU A 172 -5.18 7.67 -8.95
CA LEU A 172 -4.49 8.13 -10.16
C LEU A 172 -4.54 9.65 -10.30
N LEU A 173 -5.69 10.27 -10.07
CA LEU A 173 -5.83 11.72 -10.08
C LEU A 173 -4.91 12.37 -9.05
N VAL A 174 -4.92 11.89 -7.81
CA VAL A 174 -4.04 12.42 -6.75
C VAL A 174 -2.57 12.23 -7.12
N ALA A 175 -2.19 11.08 -7.68
CA ALA A 175 -0.82 10.84 -8.12
C ALA A 175 -0.40 11.84 -9.23
N ILE A 176 -1.25 12.05 -10.25
CA ILE A 176 -0.97 12.95 -11.36
C ILE A 176 -0.91 14.41 -10.88
N ILE A 177 -1.91 14.85 -10.11
CA ILE A 177 -1.99 16.23 -9.61
C ILE A 177 -0.81 16.53 -8.68
N SER A 178 -0.49 15.60 -7.76
CA SER A 178 0.62 15.79 -6.83
C SER A 178 1.97 15.84 -7.56
N ASP A 179 2.15 15.08 -8.63
CA ASP A 179 3.38 15.11 -9.41
C ASP A 179 3.50 16.38 -10.27
N ALA A 180 2.38 16.89 -10.81
CA ALA A 180 2.36 18.07 -11.66
C ALA A 180 2.53 19.38 -10.88
N TRP A 181 1.86 19.51 -9.72
CA TRP A 181 1.75 20.79 -9.00
C TRP A 181 2.56 20.85 -7.70
N PHE A 182 2.79 19.71 -7.06
CA PHE A 182 3.49 19.61 -5.76
C PHE A 182 4.64 18.61 -5.82
N ARG A 183 5.51 18.78 -6.81
CA ARG A 183 6.56 17.84 -7.16
C ARG A 183 7.43 17.41 -5.97
N ASP A 184 7.76 18.37 -5.09
CA ASP A 184 8.63 18.13 -3.93
C ASP A 184 7.88 17.50 -2.74
N TYR A 185 6.53 17.47 -2.78
CA TYR A 185 5.68 16.89 -1.74
C TYR A 185 4.81 15.74 -2.27
N SER A 186 5.12 15.24 -3.46
CA SER A 186 4.36 14.16 -4.08
C SER A 186 4.48 12.87 -3.26
N VAL A 187 3.34 12.38 -2.78
CA VAL A 187 3.27 11.09 -2.06
C VAL A 187 3.71 9.94 -2.95
N TRP A 188 3.41 10.01 -4.25
CA TRP A 188 3.85 9.01 -5.22
C TRP A 188 5.37 8.93 -5.28
N ARG A 189 6.06 10.06 -5.42
CA ARG A 189 7.54 10.13 -5.44
C ARG A 189 8.16 9.74 -4.10
N LEU A 190 7.46 10.05 -2.99
CA LEU A 190 7.88 9.61 -1.67
C LEU A 190 7.94 8.09 -1.59
N VAL A 191 6.85 7.42 -1.99
CA VAL A 191 6.70 5.94 -1.88
C VAL A 191 7.59 5.21 -2.87
N THR A 192 7.81 5.77 -4.07
CA THR A 192 8.75 5.22 -5.05
C THR A 192 10.21 5.46 -4.67
N GLY A 193 10.48 6.39 -3.75
CA GLY A 193 11.83 6.80 -3.37
C GLY A 193 12.46 7.83 -4.32
N ASP A 194 11.76 8.24 -5.40
CA ASP A 194 12.28 9.18 -6.41
C ASP A 194 12.53 10.59 -5.85
N LEU A 195 11.90 10.91 -4.71
CA LEU A 195 12.08 12.21 -4.04
C LEU A 195 13.49 12.38 -3.44
N SER A 196 14.09 11.30 -2.99
CA SER A 196 15.32 11.32 -2.19
C SER A 196 16.47 10.55 -2.79
N ILE A 197 16.28 9.83 -3.89
CA ILE A 197 17.31 8.99 -4.49
C ILE A 197 18.42 9.81 -5.16
N ASP A 198 19.66 9.47 -4.93
CA ASP A 198 20.79 9.96 -5.72
C ASP A 198 20.81 9.25 -7.08
N ARG A 199 20.54 9.99 -8.15
CA ARG A 199 20.47 9.46 -9.52
C ARG A 199 21.80 8.98 -10.08
N SER A 200 22.92 9.33 -9.44
CA SER A 200 24.25 8.86 -9.84
C SER A 200 24.54 7.46 -9.33
N THR A 201 24.12 7.15 -8.10
CA THR A 201 24.41 5.89 -7.40
C THR A 201 23.20 4.99 -7.20
N TYR A 202 21.98 5.51 -7.44
CA TYR A 202 20.70 4.87 -7.12
C TYR A 202 20.60 4.41 -5.65
N LEU A 203 21.26 5.13 -4.74
CA LEU A 203 21.18 4.91 -3.31
C LEU A 203 20.23 5.93 -2.68
N LEU A 204 19.44 5.46 -1.72
CA LEU A 204 18.69 6.34 -0.84
C LEU A 204 19.63 6.97 0.19
N PRO A 205 19.43 8.26 0.52
CA PRO A 205 20.25 8.91 1.54
C PRO A 205 20.05 8.24 2.90
N ARG A 206 21.04 8.39 3.77
CA ARG A 206 20.96 7.88 5.15
C ARG A 206 19.80 8.50 5.95
N HIS A 207 19.43 9.73 5.60
CA HIS A 207 18.32 10.44 6.23
C HIS A 207 17.09 10.35 5.32
N LEU A 208 16.08 9.62 5.79
CA LEU A 208 14.78 9.54 5.12
C LEU A 208 14.10 10.93 5.10
N PRO A 209 13.24 11.21 4.12
CA PRO A 209 12.47 12.45 4.04
C PRO A 209 11.34 12.45 5.07
N TRP A 210 11.69 12.58 6.35
CA TRP A 210 10.74 12.50 7.47
C TRP A 210 9.57 13.45 7.35
N LEU A 211 9.81 14.65 6.82
CA LEU A 211 8.74 15.65 6.63
C LEU A 211 7.67 15.13 5.65
N GLY A 212 8.07 14.47 4.56
CA GLY A 212 7.15 13.84 3.63
C GLY A 212 6.40 12.67 4.25
N ILE A 213 7.09 11.82 5.03
CA ILE A 213 6.49 10.68 5.74
C ILE A 213 5.45 11.17 6.75
N PHE A 214 5.78 12.15 7.59
CA PHE A 214 4.84 12.73 8.56
C PHE A 214 3.66 13.41 7.87
N GLY A 215 3.91 14.14 6.77
CA GLY A 215 2.85 14.75 5.96
C GLY A 215 1.87 13.70 5.40
N SER A 216 2.40 12.60 4.86
CA SER A 216 1.58 11.49 4.36
C SER A 216 0.77 10.83 5.49
N LEU A 217 1.37 10.59 6.66
CA LEU A 217 0.68 10.03 7.82
C LEU A 217 -0.42 10.96 8.35
N CYS A 218 -0.16 12.27 8.42
CA CYS A 218 -1.19 13.25 8.80
C CYS A 218 -2.37 13.23 7.82
N PHE A 219 -2.08 13.17 6.51
CA PHE A 219 -3.12 13.09 5.49
C PHE A 219 -3.90 11.77 5.59
N ALA A 220 -3.23 10.66 5.87
CA ALA A 220 -3.84 9.37 6.14
C ALA A 220 -4.81 9.42 7.34
N LEU A 221 -4.41 10.07 8.44
CA LEU A 221 -5.27 10.27 9.62
C LEU A 221 -6.49 11.16 9.31
N LEU A 222 -6.33 12.19 8.49
CA LEU A 222 -7.46 13.01 8.01
C LEU A 222 -8.46 12.18 7.20
N MET A 223 -7.98 11.29 6.30
CA MET A 223 -8.84 10.38 5.54
C MET A 223 -9.57 9.40 6.47
N MET A 224 -8.91 8.90 7.50
CA MET A 224 -9.54 8.06 8.52
C MET A 224 -10.64 8.82 9.28
N ALA A 225 -10.36 10.03 9.73
CA ALA A 225 -11.33 10.87 10.43
C ALA A 225 -12.54 11.19 9.54
N ALA A 226 -12.31 11.52 8.26
CA ALA A 226 -13.37 11.74 7.29
C ALA A 226 -14.24 10.50 7.06
N SER A 227 -13.62 9.30 7.04
CA SER A 227 -14.34 8.02 6.92
C SER A 227 -15.26 7.78 8.12
N VAL A 228 -14.76 8.03 9.35
CA VAL A 228 -15.55 7.91 10.58
C VAL A 228 -16.73 8.89 10.57
N PHE A 229 -16.47 10.15 10.23
CA PHE A 229 -17.51 11.20 10.20
C PHE A 229 -18.58 10.90 9.14
N SER A 230 -18.17 10.44 7.96
CA SER A 230 -19.11 10.03 6.90
C SER A 230 -20.03 8.88 7.35
N LEU A 231 -19.46 7.90 8.07
CA LEU A 231 -20.23 6.75 8.56
C LEU A 231 -21.25 7.14 9.66
N GLN A 232 -20.90 8.13 10.50
CA GLN A 232 -21.81 8.60 11.57
C GLN A 232 -23.02 9.36 11.03
N ARG A 233 -22.87 10.06 9.89
CA ARG A 233 -23.95 10.86 9.27
C ARG A 233 -24.90 10.04 8.38
N ARG A 234 -24.60 8.79 8.12
CA ARG A 234 -25.47 7.93 7.32
C ARG A 234 -26.51 7.24 8.21
N ASP A 235 -27.77 7.63 8.04
CA ASP A 235 -28.90 6.86 8.51
C ASP A 235 -29.12 5.65 7.58
N PHE A 236 -29.05 4.45 8.15
CA PHE A 236 -29.29 3.20 7.45
C PHE A 236 -30.65 2.63 7.81
#